data_6bf5151d97438634107b2d3ff012824f
#
_entry.id   6bf5151d97438634107b2d3ff012824f
#
_cell.length_a   1.000
_cell.length_b   1.000
_cell.length_c   1.000
_cell.angle_alpha   90.00
_cell.angle_beta   90.00
_cell.angle_gamma   90.00
#
_symmetry.space_group_name_H-M   'P 1'
#
loop_
_entity.id
_entity.type
_entity.pdbx_description
1 polymer ?
#
loop_
_entity_poly.entity_id
_entity_poly.type
_entity_poly.pdbx_seq_one_letter_code
_entity_poly.pdbx_strand_id
1 'polypeptide(L)'
;AVDQLFHVEIKVEVTNRMGVLAQLAAAISGTQTNIDRVSLVERDSDSSTLIFELMVQDRRHLARVIRAIRAMPEVLKVTRSLA
;
A
#
# COMPACT_ATOMS: atom_id res chain seq x y z
N ALA A 1 7.11 -4.53 -26.09
CA ALA A 1 6.36 -4.42 -24.86
C ALA A 1 6.47 -3.01 -24.32
N VAL A 2 5.35 -2.43 -24.01
CA VAL A 2 5.35 -1.12 -23.40
C VAL A 2 5.51 -1.30 -21.92
N ASP A 3 6.62 -0.85 -21.42
CA ASP A 3 6.93 -0.97 -20.01
C ASP A 3 6.67 0.34 -19.30
N GLN A 4 5.54 0.94 -19.65
CA GLN A 4 5.16 2.18 -19.02
C GLN A 4 4.49 1.87 -17.68
N LEU A 5 5.08 2.39 -16.62
CA LEU A 5 4.55 2.24 -15.29
C LEU A 5 3.87 3.53 -14.87
N PHE A 6 2.84 3.39 -14.06
CA PHE A 6 2.11 4.53 -13.54
C PHE A 6 2.41 4.70 -12.06
N HIS A 7 2.73 5.92 -11.67
CA HIS A 7 2.96 6.25 -10.29
C HIS A 7 1.62 6.47 -9.60
N VAL A 8 1.39 5.76 -8.50
CA VAL A 8 0.17 5.92 -7.71
C VAL A 8 0.53 6.06 -6.24
N GLU A 9 -0.35 6.70 -5.52
CA GLU A 9 -0.20 6.93 -4.10
C GLU A 9 -1.38 6.30 -3.38
N ILE A 10 -1.08 5.47 -2.38
CA ILE A 10 -2.11 4.78 -1.60
C ILE A 10 -1.92 5.13 -0.14
N LYS A 11 -3.00 5.56 0.49
CA LYS A 11 -3.03 5.85 1.91
C LYS A 11 -3.64 4.67 2.63
N VAL A 12 -2.92 4.11 3.60
CA VAL A 12 -3.34 2.92 4.32
C VAL A 12 -3.37 3.21 5.81
N GLU A 13 -4.50 2.96 6.43
CA GLU A 13 -4.67 3.06 7.87
C GLU A 13 -4.61 1.65 8.46
N VAL A 14 -3.73 1.45 9.43
CA VAL A 14 -3.51 0.13 10.03
C VAL A 14 -3.48 0.22 11.54
N THR A 15 -3.78 -0.90 12.19
CA THR A 15 -3.60 -0.99 13.64
C THR A 15 -2.11 -1.03 13.97
N ASN A 16 -1.76 -0.48 15.13
CA ASN A 16 -0.36 -0.45 15.58
C ASN A 16 0.04 -1.80 16.18
N ARG A 17 0.31 -2.77 15.32
CA ARG A 17 0.82 -4.07 15.73
C ARG A 17 2.24 -4.24 15.25
N MET A 18 3.01 -4.96 16.05
CA MET A 18 4.38 -5.27 15.68
C MET A 18 4.40 -6.03 14.35
N GLY A 19 5.26 -5.58 13.44
CA GLY A 19 5.45 -6.26 12.17
C GLY A 19 4.43 -5.93 11.09
N VAL A 20 3.44 -5.08 11.37
CA VAL A 20 2.42 -4.73 10.37
C VAL A 20 3.03 -4.11 9.13
N LEU A 21 3.99 -3.20 9.31
CA LEU A 21 4.62 -2.56 8.16
C LEU A 21 5.34 -3.58 7.28
N ALA A 22 6.05 -4.51 7.91
CA ALA A 22 6.75 -5.56 7.16
C ALA A 22 5.79 -6.47 6.41
N GLN A 23 4.68 -6.84 7.05
CA GLN A 23 3.65 -7.66 6.41
C GLN A 23 3.00 -6.92 5.26
N LEU A 24 2.76 -5.63 5.43
CA LEU A 24 2.15 -4.80 4.40
C LEU A 24 3.07 -4.69 3.19
N ALA A 25 4.36 -4.44 3.43
CA ALA A 25 5.34 -4.37 2.36
C ALA A 25 5.45 -5.71 1.63
N ALA A 26 5.42 -6.82 2.37
CA ALA A 26 5.47 -8.14 1.76
C ALA A 26 4.23 -8.42 0.90
N ALA A 27 3.05 -8.01 1.37
CA ALA A 27 1.81 -8.19 0.60
C ALA A 27 1.87 -7.40 -0.71
N ILE A 28 2.36 -6.18 -0.66
CA ILE A 28 2.50 -5.35 -1.86
C ILE A 28 3.53 -5.96 -2.82
N SER A 29 4.67 -6.34 -2.30
CA SER A 29 5.74 -6.95 -3.11
C SER A 29 5.29 -8.26 -3.73
N GLY A 30 4.42 -9.00 -3.05
CA GLY A 30 3.87 -10.26 -3.57
C GLY A 30 3.04 -10.07 -4.82
N THR A 31 2.60 -8.86 -5.12
CA THR A 31 1.87 -8.54 -6.34
C THR A 31 2.80 -8.01 -7.44
N GLN A 32 4.11 -8.15 -7.24
CA GLN A 32 5.13 -7.69 -8.18
C GLN A 32 5.08 -6.19 -8.40
N THR A 33 4.85 -5.46 -7.33
CA THR A 33 4.75 -4.01 -7.36
C THR A 33 6.00 -3.41 -6.75
N ASN A 34 6.56 -2.43 -7.42
CA ASN A 34 7.69 -1.68 -6.91
C ASN A 34 7.20 -0.61 -5.94
N ILE A 35 7.77 -0.61 -4.74
CA ILE A 35 7.47 0.41 -3.74
C ILE A 35 8.57 1.47 -3.84
N ASP A 36 8.19 2.68 -4.28
CA ASP A 36 9.15 3.77 -4.42
C ASP A 36 9.41 4.47 -3.11
N ARG A 37 8.37 4.60 -2.30
CA ARG A 37 8.49 5.32 -1.03
C ARG A 37 7.39 4.89 -0.08
N VAL A 38 7.73 4.87 1.21
CA VAL A 38 6.76 4.67 2.28
C VAL A 38 6.94 5.82 3.26
N SER A 39 5.84 6.47 3.61
CA SER A 39 5.86 7.58 4.56
C SER A 39 4.87 7.33 5.68
N LEU A 40 5.30 7.57 6.91
CA LEU A 40 4.40 7.57 8.04
C LEU A 40 3.84 8.99 8.18
N VAL A 41 2.53 9.12 8.02
CA VAL A 41 1.87 10.42 8.02
C VAL A 41 1.33 10.76 9.41
N GLU A 42 0.73 9.76 10.05
CA GLU A 42 0.09 9.98 11.33
C GLU A 42 0.21 8.72 12.17
N ARG A 43 0.37 8.92 13.46
CA ARG A 43 0.48 7.80 14.38
C ARG A 43 -0.24 8.11 15.69
N ASP A 44 -1.22 7.29 16.00
CA ASP A 44 -1.90 7.29 17.29
C ASP A 44 -1.44 6.11 18.11
N SER A 45 -1.96 5.99 19.32
CA SER A 45 -1.67 4.83 20.16
C SER A 45 -2.21 3.54 19.54
N ASP A 46 -3.32 3.62 18.83
CA ASP A 46 -4.02 2.45 18.30
C ASP A 46 -3.82 2.22 16.82
N SER A 47 -3.47 3.25 16.06
CA SER A 47 -3.38 3.14 14.61
C SER A 47 -2.30 4.03 14.03
N SER A 48 -1.93 3.71 12.80
CA SER A 48 -0.98 4.51 12.02
C SER A 48 -1.51 4.68 10.62
N THR A 49 -1.18 5.81 10.01
CA THR A 49 -1.52 6.08 8.62
C THR A 49 -0.23 6.17 7.82
N LEU A 50 -0.17 5.37 6.78
CA LEU A 50 1.00 5.27 5.92
C LEU A 50 0.61 5.67 4.50
N ILE A 51 1.55 6.30 3.79
CA ILE A 51 1.40 6.55 2.37
C ILE A 51 2.46 5.75 1.63
N PHE A 52 1.99 4.95 0.68
CA PHE A 52 2.85 4.16 -0.20
C PHE A 52 2.83 4.78 -1.59
N GLU A 53 4.00 5.09 -2.11
CA GLU A 53 4.16 5.50 -3.50
C GLU A 53 4.61 4.29 -4.28
N LEU A 54 3.80 3.88 -5.22
CA LEU A 54 3.97 2.63 -5.94
C LEU A 54 4.01 2.86 -7.45
N MET A 55 4.68 1.96 -8.15
CA MET A 55 4.62 1.92 -9.60
C MET A 55 3.83 0.71 -10.03
N VAL A 56 2.76 0.93 -10.76
CA VAL A 56 1.88 -0.15 -11.22
C VAL A 56 1.79 -0.13 -12.74
N GLN A 57 1.44 -1.28 -13.33
CA GLN A 57 1.39 -1.44 -14.78
C GLN A 57 0.07 -0.95 -15.37
N ASP A 58 -1.04 -1.16 -14.67
CA ASP A 58 -2.37 -0.81 -15.14
C ASP A 58 -3.35 -0.88 -13.98
N ARG A 59 -4.63 -0.68 -14.30
CA ARG A 59 -5.70 -0.71 -13.30
C ARG A 59 -5.86 -2.07 -12.63
N ARG A 60 -5.66 -3.14 -13.39
CA ARG A 60 -5.78 -4.49 -12.84
C ARG A 60 -4.69 -4.75 -11.83
N HIS A 61 -3.49 -4.30 -12.13
CA HIS A 61 -2.37 -4.41 -11.21
C HIS A 61 -2.67 -3.65 -9.92
N LEU A 62 -3.14 -2.42 -10.04
CA LEU A 62 -3.51 -1.61 -8.89
C LEU A 62 -4.61 -2.28 -8.07
N ALA A 63 -5.62 -2.86 -8.74
CA ALA A 63 -6.70 -3.56 -8.04
C ALA A 63 -6.18 -4.75 -7.24
N ARG A 64 -5.23 -5.48 -7.80
CA ARG A 64 -4.62 -6.61 -7.09
C ARG A 64 -3.86 -6.15 -5.86
N VAL A 65 -3.14 -5.04 -5.98
CA VAL A 65 -2.41 -4.46 -4.85
C VAL A 65 -3.38 -4.09 -3.74
N ILE A 66 -4.42 -3.37 -4.07
CA ILE A 66 -5.41 -2.92 -3.08
C ILE A 66 -6.08 -4.12 -2.43
N ARG A 67 -6.40 -5.14 -3.22
CA ARG A 67 -7.02 -6.36 -2.69
C ARG A 67 -6.09 -7.09 -1.73
N ALA A 68 -4.81 -7.17 -2.07
CA ALA A 68 -3.82 -7.80 -1.21
C ALA A 68 -3.70 -7.06 0.13
N ILE A 69 -3.71 -5.73 0.08
CA ILE A 69 -3.64 -4.91 1.28
C ILE A 69 -4.90 -5.12 2.14
N ARG A 70 -6.07 -5.10 1.51
CA ARG A 70 -7.33 -5.26 2.23
C ARG A 70 -7.52 -6.65 2.83
N ALA A 71 -6.80 -7.63 2.31
CA ALA A 71 -6.86 -8.99 2.84
C ALA A 71 -6.21 -9.09 4.22
N MET A 72 -5.39 -8.12 4.60
CA MET A 72 -4.76 -8.12 5.91
C MET A 72 -5.73 -7.65 6.98
N PRO A 73 -5.92 -8.44 8.05
CA PRO A 73 -6.88 -8.05 9.11
C PRO A 73 -6.47 -6.78 9.85
N GLU A 74 -5.19 -6.43 9.82
CA GLU A 74 -4.70 -5.22 10.49
C GLU A 74 -5.03 -3.94 9.74
N VAL A 75 -5.44 -4.06 8.48
CA VAL A 75 -5.76 -2.88 7.66
C VAL A 75 -7.16 -2.39 7.96
N LEU A 76 -7.27 -1.14 8.37
CA LEU A 76 -8.53 -0.51 8.73
C LEU A 76 -9.16 0.18 7.54
N LYS A 77 -8.34 0.80 6.70
CA LYS A 77 -8.85 1.58 5.58
C LYS A 77 -7.77 1.74 4.51
N VAL A 78 -8.18 1.68 3.26
CA VAL A 78 -7.30 1.93 2.12
C VAL A 78 -7.96 3.01 1.26
N THR A 79 -7.22 4.07 0.98
CA THR A 79 -7.70 5.16 0.15
C THR A 79 -6.68 5.40 -0.95
N ARG A 80 -7.15 5.46 -2.20
CA ARG A 80 -6.29 5.81 -3.31
C ARG A 80 -6.27 7.32 -3.46
N SER A 81 -5.07 7.86 -3.54
CA SER A 81 -4.88 9.26 -3.82
C SER A 81 -4.54 9.42 -5.30
N LEU A 82 -5.21 10.32 -5.95
CA LEU A 82 -4.87 10.67 -7.33
C LEU A 82 -3.79 11.73 -7.29
N ALA A 83 -2.62 11.33 -7.69
CA ALA A 83 -1.51 12.27 -7.79
C ALA A 83 -1.60 13.05 -9.10
#